data_83807da4483797eec44176f895d0cc0c
#
_entry.id   83807da4483797eec44176f895d0cc0c
#
_cell.length_a   1.000
_cell.length_b   1.000
_cell.length_c   1.000
_cell.angle_alpha   90.00
_cell.angle_beta   90.00
_cell.angle_gamma   90.00
#
_symmetry.space_group_name_H-M   'P 1'
#
loop_
_entity.id
_entity.type
_entity.pdbx_description
1 polymer ?
#
loop_
_entity_poly.entity_id
_entity_poly.type
_entity_poly.pdbx_seq_one_letter_code
_entity_poly.pdbx_strand_id
1 'polypeptide(L)'
;MALRKGGLALALLLLSWVALGPRSLEGAEPGTPGEAEGPACPATCACSYDDEVNELSVFCSSRNLTRLPDGIPGGTQALWLDSNNLSSIPPAAFRNLSSLAFLNLQGGQLGSLEPQALLGLENLCHLHLERNQLRSLAVGTFAYTPALALLGLSNNRLSRLEDGLFEGLGNLWDLNLGWNSLAVLPDAAFRGLGGLRELVLAGNRLAYLQPALFSGLAELRELDLSRNALRAIKANVFAQLPRLQKLYLDRNLIAAVAPGAFLGLKALRWLDLSHNRVAGLLEDTFPGLLGLRVLRLSHNAIASLRPRTFEDLHFLEELQLGHNRIRQLAERSFEGLGQLEVLTLDHNQLQEVKVGAFLGLTNVAVMNLSGNCLRNLPEQVFRGLGKLHSLHLEGSCLGRIHPHTFAGLSGLRRLFLKDNGLVGIEEQSLWGLAELLELDLTSNQLTHLPHQLFQGLGKLEYLLLSHNRLAELPADALGPLQRAFWLDVSHNRLEALPGSLLASLGRLRYLNLRNNSLRTFTPQPPGLERLWLEGNPWDCSCPLKALRDFALQNPSAVPRFVQAICEGDDCQPPVYTYNNITCASPPEVAGLDLRDLGEAHFAPC
;
A
#
# COMPACT_ATOMS: atom_id res chain seq x y z
N MET A 1 10.90 -22.48 35.08
CA MET A 1 10.75 -22.87 33.67
C MET A 1 9.32 -23.26 33.28
N ALA A 2 8.37 -23.22 34.20
CA ALA A 2 6.96 -23.61 33.97
C ALA A 2 5.98 -22.44 33.74
N LEU A 3 6.38 -21.20 34.00
CA LEU A 3 5.53 -19.99 33.87
C LEU A 3 5.53 -19.34 32.46
N ARG A 4 6.32 -19.87 31.48
CA ARG A 4 6.42 -19.31 30.13
C ARG A 4 5.42 -19.86 29.09
N LYS A 5 4.65 -20.90 29.41
CA LYS A 5 3.72 -21.52 28.45
C LYS A 5 2.28 -20.99 28.51
N GLY A 6 1.86 -20.39 29.63
CA GLY A 6 0.49 -19.87 29.77
C GLY A 6 0.25 -18.53 29.06
N GLY A 7 1.22 -17.63 29.06
CA GLY A 7 1.04 -16.29 28.48
C GLY A 7 0.98 -16.25 26.95
N LEU A 8 1.63 -17.18 26.26
CA LEU A 8 1.59 -17.23 24.79
C LEU A 8 0.30 -17.83 24.25
N ALA A 9 -0.31 -18.76 24.99
CA ALA A 9 -1.59 -19.36 24.62
C ALA A 9 -2.73 -18.35 24.77
N LEU A 10 -2.72 -17.52 25.81
CA LEU A 10 -3.71 -16.46 26.03
C LEU A 10 -3.61 -15.36 24.95
N ALA A 11 -2.41 -14.94 24.57
CA ALA A 11 -2.20 -13.94 23.53
C ALA A 11 -2.65 -14.42 22.13
N LEU A 12 -2.46 -15.71 21.80
CA LEU A 12 -2.90 -16.29 20.54
C LEU A 12 -4.41 -16.51 20.47
N LEU A 13 -5.06 -16.82 21.60
CA LEU A 13 -6.53 -16.94 21.67
C LEU A 13 -7.22 -15.57 21.58
N LEU A 14 -6.67 -14.51 22.18
CA LEU A 14 -7.22 -13.15 22.10
C LEU A 14 -7.07 -12.54 20.70
N LEU A 15 -6.01 -12.85 19.94
CA LEU A 15 -5.85 -12.43 18.54
C LEU A 15 -6.86 -13.11 17.59
N SER A 16 -7.32 -14.33 17.91
CA SER A 16 -8.36 -15.01 17.13
C SER A 16 -9.77 -14.46 17.37
N TRP A 17 -10.02 -13.79 18.50
CA TRP A 17 -11.34 -13.21 18.84
C TRP A 17 -11.51 -11.77 18.34
N VAL A 18 -10.45 -11.02 18.14
CA VAL A 18 -10.52 -9.66 17.55
C VAL A 18 -10.93 -9.70 16.07
N ALA A 19 -10.70 -10.82 15.38
CA ALA A 19 -11.06 -11.00 13.96
C ALA A 19 -12.49 -11.54 13.72
N LEU A 20 -13.18 -12.00 14.78
CA LEU A 20 -14.56 -12.53 14.70
C LEU A 20 -15.44 -11.68 15.61
N GLY A 21 -16.12 -10.68 15.05
CA GLY A 21 -17.13 -9.88 15.74
C GLY A 21 -18.21 -10.77 16.39
N PRO A 22 -18.91 -10.26 17.42
CA PRO A 22 -19.88 -11.05 18.18
C PRO A 22 -20.97 -11.59 17.25
N ARG A 23 -21.04 -12.91 17.12
CA ARG A 23 -22.22 -13.56 16.54
C ARG A 23 -23.41 -13.32 17.47
N SER A 24 -24.46 -12.73 16.91
CA SER A 24 -25.74 -12.56 17.57
C SER A 24 -26.24 -13.89 18.12
N LEU A 25 -26.30 -14.00 19.45
CA LEU A 25 -27.01 -15.05 20.15
C LEU A 25 -28.48 -14.61 20.29
N GLU A 26 -29.28 -14.85 19.26
CA GLU A 26 -30.74 -14.92 19.39
C GLU A 26 -31.09 -16.40 19.53
N GLY A 27 -31.75 -16.72 20.62
CA GLY A 27 -32.45 -18.00 20.83
C GLY A 27 -31.83 -18.93 21.88
N ALA A 28 -31.95 -18.59 23.15
CA ALA A 28 -31.89 -19.59 24.23
C ALA A 28 -33.28 -19.69 24.91
N GLU A 29 -33.93 -20.82 24.73
CA GLU A 29 -35.12 -21.20 25.51
C GLU A 29 -34.77 -21.43 27.00
N PRO A 30 -35.70 -21.25 27.95
CA PRO A 30 -35.43 -21.40 29.38
C PRO A 30 -35.22 -22.88 29.74
N GLY A 31 -33.97 -23.25 30.00
CA GLY A 31 -33.60 -24.57 30.49
C GLY A 31 -33.89 -24.78 31.97
N THR A 32 -34.19 -26.01 32.30
CA THR A 32 -34.57 -26.62 33.57
C THR A 32 -33.64 -26.31 34.75
N PRO A 33 -34.14 -26.22 36.02
CA PRO A 33 -33.34 -25.92 37.20
C PRO A 33 -32.55 -27.16 37.66
N GLY A 34 -31.23 -27.10 37.60
CA GLY A 34 -30.37 -28.18 38.09
C GLY A 34 -28.91 -28.11 37.70
N GLU A 35 -28.32 -26.92 37.54
CA GLU A 35 -26.86 -26.78 37.35
C GLU A 35 -26.27 -25.89 38.45
N ALA A 36 -25.07 -26.24 38.93
CA ALA A 36 -24.34 -25.56 39.98
C ALA A 36 -24.27 -24.04 39.68
N GLU A 37 -24.69 -23.22 40.64
CA GLU A 37 -24.67 -21.77 40.59
C GLU A 37 -23.21 -21.30 40.31
N GLY A 38 -22.91 -20.95 39.08
CA GLY A 38 -21.70 -20.17 38.74
C GLY A 38 -21.71 -18.83 39.49
N PRO A 39 -20.57 -18.15 39.63
CA PRO A 39 -20.49 -16.88 40.36
C PRO A 39 -21.48 -15.88 39.77
N ALA A 40 -22.29 -15.24 40.66
CA ALA A 40 -23.35 -14.32 40.27
C ALA A 40 -22.82 -13.20 39.39
N CYS A 41 -23.32 -13.09 38.15
CA CYS A 41 -22.94 -12.07 37.19
C CYS A 41 -23.67 -10.75 37.48
N PRO A 42 -23.01 -9.57 37.38
CA PRO A 42 -23.68 -8.28 37.48
C PRO A 42 -24.83 -8.16 36.49
N ALA A 43 -26.00 -7.67 36.93
CA ALA A 43 -27.23 -7.62 36.12
C ALA A 43 -27.08 -6.82 34.80
N THR A 44 -26.12 -5.90 34.73
CA THR A 44 -25.82 -5.07 33.52
C THR A 44 -24.79 -5.68 32.58
N CYS A 45 -24.23 -6.84 32.94
CA CYS A 45 -23.12 -7.47 32.21
C CYS A 45 -23.50 -8.90 31.77
N ALA A 46 -22.68 -9.49 30.91
CA ALA A 46 -22.74 -10.91 30.59
C ALA A 46 -21.45 -11.57 31.09
N CYS A 47 -21.56 -12.78 31.62
CA CYS A 47 -20.40 -13.55 32.08
C CYS A 47 -20.25 -14.80 31.23
N SER A 48 -19.03 -15.17 30.93
CA SER A 48 -18.67 -16.42 30.28
C SER A 48 -17.57 -17.08 31.08
N TYR A 49 -17.75 -18.35 31.34
CA TYR A 49 -16.76 -19.18 31.99
C TYR A 49 -16.25 -20.23 31.01
N ASP A 50 -14.96 -20.29 30.84
CA ASP A 50 -14.30 -21.30 30.03
C ASP A 50 -13.69 -22.36 30.94
N ASP A 51 -14.33 -23.56 30.98
CA ASP A 51 -13.94 -24.67 31.83
C ASP A 51 -12.56 -25.28 31.45
N GLU A 52 -12.16 -25.18 30.16
CA GLU A 52 -10.89 -25.77 29.69
C GLU A 52 -9.67 -25.02 30.24
N VAL A 53 -9.78 -23.69 30.32
CA VAL A 53 -8.69 -22.81 30.80
C VAL A 53 -8.96 -22.22 32.17
N ASN A 54 -10.14 -22.55 32.81
CA ASN A 54 -10.58 -22.01 34.09
C ASN A 54 -10.61 -20.46 34.10
N GLU A 55 -11.15 -19.86 33.04
CA GLU A 55 -11.19 -18.42 32.83
C GLU A 55 -12.58 -17.86 32.95
N LEU A 56 -12.76 -16.88 33.85
CA LEU A 56 -14.00 -16.11 33.98
C LEU A 56 -13.84 -14.74 33.29
N SER A 57 -14.62 -14.52 32.25
CA SER A 57 -14.71 -13.26 31.52
C SER A 57 -16.03 -12.55 31.81
N VAL A 58 -15.96 -11.24 32.09
CA VAL A 58 -17.13 -10.39 32.37
C VAL A 58 -17.24 -9.29 31.33
N PHE A 59 -18.34 -9.28 30.57
CA PHE A 59 -18.56 -8.37 29.43
C PHE A 59 -19.62 -7.32 29.80
N CYS A 60 -19.18 -6.09 30.00
CA CYS A 60 -20.02 -4.93 30.30
C CYS A 60 -19.88 -3.82 29.23
N SER A 61 -19.39 -4.15 28.04
CA SER A 61 -19.13 -3.18 26.92
C SER A 61 -20.44 -2.55 26.44
N SER A 62 -20.40 -1.23 26.13
CA SER A 62 -21.51 -0.48 25.52
C SER A 62 -22.83 -0.56 26.31
N ARG A 63 -22.76 -0.53 27.63
CA ARG A 63 -23.93 -0.57 28.53
C ARG A 63 -24.33 0.80 29.06
N ASN A 64 -23.74 1.88 28.54
CA ASN A 64 -23.99 3.25 28.98
C ASN A 64 -23.72 3.47 30.48
N LEU A 65 -22.76 2.74 31.05
CA LEU A 65 -22.39 2.79 32.44
C LEU A 65 -21.71 4.12 32.78
N THR A 66 -22.18 4.79 33.85
CA THR A 66 -21.54 5.99 34.40
C THR A 66 -20.70 5.71 35.65
N ARG A 67 -20.83 4.50 36.21
CA ARG A 67 -20.03 3.97 37.32
C ARG A 67 -19.78 2.47 37.13
N LEU A 68 -18.81 1.94 37.83
CA LEU A 68 -18.54 0.50 37.82
C LEU A 68 -19.76 -0.30 38.31
N PRO A 69 -20.08 -1.45 37.68
CA PRO A 69 -21.15 -2.31 38.16
C PRO A 69 -20.74 -2.97 39.48
N ASP A 70 -21.72 -3.07 40.40
CA ASP A 70 -21.54 -3.79 41.66
C ASP A 70 -21.59 -5.31 41.40
N GLY A 71 -20.89 -6.07 42.25
CA GLY A 71 -20.95 -7.53 42.22
C GLY A 71 -20.14 -8.24 41.14
N ILE A 72 -19.08 -7.60 40.60
CA ILE A 72 -18.12 -8.31 39.74
C ILE A 72 -17.48 -9.43 40.56
N PRO A 73 -17.51 -10.69 40.07
CA PRO A 73 -16.95 -11.83 40.81
C PRO A 73 -15.42 -11.68 41.04
N GLY A 74 -14.95 -12.02 42.24
CA GLY A 74 -13.53 -11.89 42.60
C GLY A 74 -12.56 -12.76 41.77
N GLY A 75 -13.07 -13.85 41.16
CA GLY A 75 -12.30 -14.73 40.28
C GLY A 75 -12.22 -14.25 38.80
N THR A 76 -12.76 -13.07 38.48
CA THR A 76 -12.72 -12.53 37.11
C THR A 76 -11.28 -12.35 36.62
N GLN A 77 -10.96 -12.93 35.47
CA GLN A 77 -9.66 -12.80 34.82
C GLN A 77 -9.67 -11.78 33.68
N ALA A 78 -10.81 -11.63 32.98
CA ALA A 78 -10.96 -10.62 31.94
C ALA A 78 -12.22 -9.77 32.18
N LEU A 79 -12.06 -8.44 32.15
CA LEU A 79 -13.13 -7.49 32.38
C LEU A 79 -13.18 -6.45 31.23
N TRP A 80 -14.33 -6.45 30.55
CA TRP A 80 -14.62 -5.57 29.44
C TRP A 80 -15.59 -4.48 29.86
N LEU A 81 -15.12 -3.24 29.95
CA LEU A 81 -15.89 -2.05 30.34
C LEU A 81 -15.82 -0.96 29.25
N ASP A 82 -15.38 -1.31 28.07
CA ASP A 82 -15.19 -0.38 26.96
C ASP A 82 -16.51 0.22 26.47
N SER A 83 -16.37 1.39 25.81
CA SER A 83 -17.50 2.10 25.20
C SER A 83 -18.64 2.42 26.19
N ASN A 84 -18.27 2.82 27.41
CA ASN A 84 -19.17 3.29 28.45
C ASN A 84 -18.94 4.79 28.75
N ASN A 85 -19.74 5.36 29.66
CA ASN A 85 -19.65 6.77 30.06
C ASN A 85 -18.91 6.96 31.41
N LEU A 86 -17.94 6.11 31.71
CA LEU A 86 -17.14 6.19 32.93
C LEU A 86 -16.28 7.46 32.90
N SER A 87 -16.49 8.41 33.81
CA SER A 87 -15.71 9.65 33.89
C SER A 87 -14.55 9.56 34.87
N SER A 88 -14.62 8.67 35.86
CA SER A 88 -13.59 8.39 36.84
C SER A 88 -13.66 6.96 37.35
N ILE A 89 -12.56 6.46 37.87
CA ILE A 89 -12.48 5.18 38.60
C ILE A 89 -12.21 5.51 40.06
N PRO A 90 -13.08 5.10 40.99
CA PRO A 90 -12.86 5.35 42.41
C PRO A 90 -11.58 4.66 42.93
N PRO A 91 -10.96 5.19 44.00
CA PRO A 91 -9.88 4.50 44.69
C PRO A 91 -10.28 3.09 45.14
N ALA A 92 -9.38 2.13 44.96
CA ALA A 92 -9.56 0.72 45.30
C ALA A 92 -10.79 0.02 44.66
N ALA A 93 -11.26 0.54 43.53
CA ALA A 93 -12.44 0.00 42.83
C ALA A 93 -12.29 -1.45 42.39
N PHE A 94 -11.08 -1.89 42.14
CA PHE A 94 -10.75 -3.26 41.71
C PHE A 94 -10.08 -4.11 42.81
N ARG A 95 -10.12 -3.67 44.07
CA ARG A 95 -9.37 -4.29 45.19
C ARG A 95 -9.58 -5.79 45.32
N ASN A 96 -10.80 -6.27 45.01
CA ASN A 96 -11.16 -7.69 45.17
C ASN A 96 -10.93 -8.52 43.89
N LEU A 97 -10.37 -7.92 42.83
CA LEU A 97 -10.17 -8.59 41.54
C LEU A 97 -8.69 -8.98 41.34
N SER A 98 -8.12 -9.67 42.35
CA SER A 98 -6.71 -10.05 42.32
C SER A 98 -6.35 -11.04 41.19
N SER A 99 -7.35 -11.75 40.64
CA SER A 99 -7.15 -12.66 39.47
C SER A 99 -7.18 -11.94 38.13
N LEU A 100 -7.50 -10.62 38.10
CA LEU A 100 -7.70 -9.90 36.85
C LEU A 100 -6.40 -9.77 36.07
N ALA A 101 -6.37 -10.33 34.85
CA ALA A 101 -5.26 -10.28 33.93
C ALA A 101 -5.49 -9.32 32.75
N PHE A 102 -6.75 -9.09 32.39
CA PHE A 102 -7.13 -8.22 31.27
C PHE A 102 -8.21 -7.22 31.72
N LEU A 103 -7.96 -5.92 31.49
CA LEU A 103 -8.91 -4.84 31.79
C LEU A 103 -9.03 -3.90 30.59
N ASN A 104 -10.24 -3.81 30.01
CA ASN A 104 -10.54 -2.90 28.91
C ASN A 104 -11.47 -1.77 29.37
N LEU A 105 -10.93 -0.54 29.38
CA LEU A 105 -11.61 0.71 29.72
C LEU A 105 -11.61 1.71 28.54
N GLN A 106 -11.35 1.24 27.32
CA GLN A 106 -11.26 2.12 26.16
C GLN A 106 -12.60 2.76 25.78
N GLY A 107 -12.54 3.91 25.07
CA GLY A 107 -13.75 4.54 24.50
C GLY A 107 -14.70 5.12 25.55
N GLY A 108 -14.20 5.43 26.74
CA GLY A 108 -14.94 6.06 27.82
C GLY A 108 -14.78 7.57 27.86
N GLN A 109 -15.02 8.15 29.04
CA GLN A 109 -14.87 9.58 29.31
C GLN A 109 -13.90 9.86 30.47
N LEU A 110 -12.98 8.91 30.75
CA LEU A 110 -12.02 9.03 31.85
C LEU A 110 -11.16 10.29 31.70
N GLY A 111 -11.33 11.24 32.61
CA GLY A 111 -10.57 12.49 32.64
C GLY A 111 -9.29 12.40 33.48
N SER A 112 -9.28 11.52 34.49
CA SER A 112 -8.14 11.24 35.36
C SER A 112 -8.13 9.78 35.78
N LEU A 113 -6.96 9.32 36.21
CA LEU A 113 -6.79 8.01 36.83
C LEU A 113 -5.90 8.21 38.07
N GLU A 114 -6.54 8.08 39.24
CA GLU A 114 -5.84 8.27 40.51
C GLU A 114 -4.89 7.11 40.82
N PRO A 115 -3.77 7.31 41.51
CA PRO A 115 -2.79 6.27 41.80
C PRO A 115 -3.37 5.01 42.49
N GLN A 116 -4.41 5.19 43.31
CA GLN A 116 -5.07 4.05 44.02
C GLN A 116 -6.21 3.40 43.22
N ALA A 117 -6.51 3.89 42.02
CA ALA A 117 -7.58 3.34 41.19
C ALA A 117 -7.33 1.87 40.79
N LEU A 118 -6.06 1.49 40.59
CA LEU A 118 -5.63 0.16 40.18
C LEU A 118 -5.18 -0.73 41.36
N LEU A 119 -5.47 -0.33 42.59
CA LEU A 119 -5.09 -1.10 43.79
C LEU A 119 -5.73 -2.50 43.74
N GLY A 120 -4.92 -3.55 43.95
CA GLY A 120 -5.33 -4.95 43.93
C GLY A 120 -5.16 -5.68 42.60
N LEU A 121 -4.66 -5.00 41.56
CA LEU A 121 -4.48 -5.55 40.20
C LEU A 121 -3.04 -6.06 39.98
N GLU A 122 -2.48 -6.80 40.94
CA GLU A 122 -1.08 -7.26 40.91
C GLU A 122 -0.79 -8.23 39.75
N ASN A 123 -1.79 -8.95 39.24
CA ASN A 123 -1.71 -9.89 38.14
C ASN A 123 -2.14 -9.31 36.79
N LEU A 124 -2.48 -8.00 36.71
CA LEU A 124 -2.94 -7.38 35.49
C LEU A 124 -1.81 -7.34 34.43
N CYS A 125 -2.06 -8.04 33.31
CA CYS A 125 -1.13 -8.12 32.18
C CYS A 125 -1.47 -7.12 31.07
N HIS A 126 -2.76 -6.87 30.81
CA HIS A 126 -3.20 -5.99 29.73
C HIS A 126 -4.14 -4.91 30.25
N LEU A 127 -3.81 -3.66 29.99
CA LEU A 127 -4.62 -2.51 30.37
C LEU A 127 -4.88 -1.60 29.16
N HIS A 128 -6.14 -1.50 28.76
CA HIS A 128 -6.60 -0.67 27.67
C HIS A 128 -7.32 0.58 28.20
N LEU A 129 -6.72 1.75 27.97
CA LEU A 129 -7.21 3.08 28.34
C LEU A 129 -7.34 4.01 27.12
N GLU A 130 -7.31 3.46 25.92
CA GLU A 130 -7.36 4.22 24.68
C GLU A 130 -8.70 4.96 24.52
N ARG A 131 -8.69 6.04 23.73
CA ARG A 131 -9.90 6.82 23.41
C ARG A 131 -10.66 7.33 24.63
N ASN A 132 -9.94 7.84 25.62
CA ASN A 132 -10.46 8.51 26.80
C ASN A 132 -10.10 10.01 26.79
N GLN A 133 -10.22 10.68 27.94
CA GLN A 133 -9.94 12.13 28.06
C GLN A 133 -8.81 12.43 29.06
N LEU A 134 -7.92 11.45 29.30
CA LEU A 134 -6.82 11.56 30.25
C LEU A 134 -5.87 12.71 29.83
N ARG A 135 -5.64 13.66 30.75
CA ARG A 135 -4.78 14.83 30.53
C ARG A 135 -3.39 14.69 31.12
N SER A 136 -3.30 13.97 32.22
CA SER A 136 -2.06 13.65 32.94
C SER A 136 -2.22 12.36 33.71
N LEU A 137 -1.11 11.73 34.05
CA LEU A 137 -1.01 10.57 34.91
C LEU A 137 0.02 10.89 36.00
N ALA A 138 -0.33 10.64 37.25
CA ALA A 138 0.57 10.89 38.38
C ALA A 138 1.59 9.76 38.54
N VAL A 139 2.77 10.08 39.06
CA VAL A 139 3.72 9.05 39.49
C VAL A 139 3.05 8.12 40.50
N GLY A 140 3.27 6.80 40.33
CA GLY A 140 2.63 5.77 41.15
C GLY A 140 1.28 5.27 40.64
N THR A 141 0.72 5.83 39.55
CA THR A 141 -0.54 5.32 38.94
C THR A 141 -0.46 3.84 38.63
N PHE A 142 0.69 3.33 38.19
CA PHE A 142 0.90 1.93 37.81
C PHE A 142 1.66 1.12 38.89
N ALA A 143 1.84 1.65 40.10
CA ALA A 143 2.58 0.98 41.18
C ALA A 143 1.98 -0.37 41.60
N TYR A 144 0.68 -0.55 41.38
CA TYR A 144 -0.04 -1.77 41.75
C TYR A 144 -0.23 -2.76 40.61
N THR A 145 0.44 -2.55 39.46
CA THR A 145 0.32 -3.42 38.29
C THR A 145 1.70 -3.90 37.77
N PRO A 146 2.52 -4.54 38.62
CA PRO A 146 3.89 -4.91 38.26
C PRO A 146 3.97 -6.00 37.17
N ALA A 147 2.89 -6.75 36.96
CA ALA A 147 2.79 -7.77 35.92
C ALA A 147 2.45 -7.22 34.53
N LEU A 148 2.22 -5.90 34.42
CA LEU A 148 1.73 -5.29 33.20
C LEU A 148 2.69 -5.52 32.01
N ALA A 149 2.12 -6.09 30.95
CA ALA A 149 2.82 -6.46 29.73
C ALA A 149 2.43 -5.56 28.55
N LEU A 150 1.16 -5.11 28.47
CA LEU A 150 0.63 -4.20 27.47
C LEU A 150 -0.10 -3.03 28.13
N LEU A 151 0.21 -1.80 27.72
CA LEU A 151 -0.44 -0.58 28.18
C LEU A 151 -0.85 0.30 26.99
N GLY A 152 -2.15 0.38 26.74
CA GLY A 152 -2.75 1.22 25.72
C GLY A 152 -3.22 2.55 26.30
N LEU A 153 -2.60 3.66 25.87
CA LEU A 153 -2.93 5.04 26.26
C LEU A 153 -3.20 5.94 25.05
N SER A 154 -3.34 5.36 23.87
CA SER A 154 -3.52 6.15 22.64
C SER A 154 -4.86 6.88 22.59
N ASN A 155 -4.92 7.94 21.76
CA ASN A 155 -6.13 8.75 21.60
C ASN A 155 -6.67 9.31 22.93
N ASN A 156 -5.78 9.87 23.73
CA ASN A 156 -6.09 10.61 24.95
C ASN A 156 -5.67 12.10 24.80
N ARG A 157 -5.58 12.83 25.89
CA ARG A 157 -5.20 14.25 25.92
C ARG A 157 -3.92 14.50 26.73
N LEU A 158 -3.05 13.48 26.85
CA LEU A 158 -1.81 13.58 27.60
C LEU A 158 -0.91 14.65 26.98
N SER A 159 -0.52 15.66 27.76
CA SER A 159 0.34 16.76 27.32
C SER A 159 1.77 16.64 27.81
N ARG A 160 2.00 15.85 28.85
CA ARG A 160 3.32 15.59 29.45
C ARG A 160 3.34 14.20 30.10
N LEU A 161 4.54 13.66 30.28
CA LEU A 161 4.81 12.49 31.12
C LEU A 161 5.70 12.95 32.27
N GLU A 162 5.47 12.42 33.44
CA GLU A 162 6.30 12.67 34.62
C GLU A 162 7.43 11.65 34.69
N ASP A 163 8.60 12.08 35.17
CA ASP A 163 9.72 11.16 35.44
C ASP A 163 9.31 10.10 36.45
N GLY A 164 9.62 8.83 36.15
CA GLY A 164 9.25 7.69 37.01
C GLY A 164 7.81 7.21 36.90
N LEU A 165 7.00 7.74 35.95
CA LEU A 165 5.62 7.30 35.75
C LEU A 165 5.51 5.79 35.50
N PHE A 166 6.45 5.21 34.77
CA PHE A 166 6.49 3.79 34.40
C PHE A 166 7.46 2.94 35.25
N GLU A 167 7.94 3.50 36.36
CA GLU A 167 8.86 2.78 37.24
C GLU A 167 8.19 1.53 37.83
N GLY A 168 8.90 0.40 37.80
CA GLY A 168 8.40 -0.90 38.26
C GLY A 168 7.74 -1.76 37.15
N LEU A 169 7.52 -1.22 35.96
CA LEU A 169 6.92 -1.96 34.83
C LEU A 169 7.94 -2.73 33.99
N GLY A 170 8.84 -3.48 34.63
CA GLY A 170 9.89 -4.25 33.95
C GLY A 170 9.40 -5.32 32.97
N ASN A 171 8.14 -5.77 33.11
CA ASN A 171 7.52 -6.75 32.23
C ASN A 171 6.82 -6.13 31.02
N LEU A 172 6.67 -4.80 30.98
CA LEU A 172 6.00 -4.11 29.88
C LEU A 172 6.79 -4.27 28.58
N TRP A 173 6.15 -4.86 27.57
CA TRP A 173 6.76 -5.04 26.26
C TRP A 173 6.08 -4.22 25.16
N ASP A 174 4.84 -3.71 25.39
CA ASP A 174 4.09 -2.86 24.47
C ASP A 174 3.54 -1.64 25.20
N LEU A 175 3.93 -0.44 24.74
CA LEU A 175 3.44 0.84 25.24
C LEU A 175 2.97 1.72 24.10
N ASN A 176 1.66 1.97 24.06
CA ASN A 176 1.07 2.84 23.05
C ASN A 176 0.62 4.19 23.64
N LEU A 177 1.37 5.25 23.33
CA LEU A 177 1.11 6.65 23.67
C LEU A 177 0.71 7.51 22.46
N GLY A 178 0.36 6.86 21.35
CA GLY A 178 0.01 7.53 20.09
C GLY A 178 -1.21 8.44 20.21
N TRP A 179 -1.29 9.45 19.35
CA TRP A 179 -2.44 10.35 19.24
C TRP A 179 -2.81 11.03 20.58
N ASN A 180 -1.79 11.58 21.21
CA ASN A 180 -1.89 12.44 22.39
C ASN A 180 -1.45 13.89 22.06
N SER A 181 -1.08 14.66 23.06
CA SER A 181 -0.61 16.05 22.88
C SER A 181 0.79 16.26 23.44
N LEU A 182 1.61 15.19 23.50
CA LEU A 182 2.96 15.22 24.05
C LEU A 182 3.86 16.11 23.18
N ALA A 183 4.41 17.18 23.76
CA ALA A 183 5.29 18.12 23.07
C ALA A 183 6.76 17.95 23.46
N VAL A 184 7.00 17.59 24.69
CA VAL A 184 8.34 17.34 25.27
C VAL A 184 8.26 16.10 26.13
N LEU A 185 9.29 15.27 26.03
CA LEU A 185 9.47 14.11 26.89
C LEU A 185 10.71 14.34 27.75
N PRO A 186 10.65 14.12 29.07
CA PRO A 186 11.82 14.19 29.92
C PRO A 186 12.80 13.04 29.62
N ASP A 187 14.07 13.24 29.94
CA ASP A 187 15.13 12.25 29.63
C ASP A 187 14.90 10.87 30.29
N ALA A 188 14.22 10.83 31.42
CA ALA A 188 13.92 9.62 32.16
C ALA A 188 12.47 9.13 31.95
N ALA A 189 11.77 9.62 30.93
CA ALA A 189 10.35 9.28 30.68
C ALA A 189 10.08 7.77 30.61
N PHE A 190 11.00 7.00 30.07
CA PHE A 190 10.88 5.55 29.87
C PHE A 190 11.78 4.72 30.81
N ARG A 191 12.24 5.35 31.89
CA ARG A 191 13.06 4.66 32.90
C ARG A 191 12.29 3.48 33.52
N GLY A 192 12.97 2.35 33.66
CA GLY A 192 12.37 1.11 34.20
C GLY A 192 11.78 0.18 33.16
N LEU A 193 11.64 0.59 31.90
CA LEU A 193 11.04 -0.21 30.81
C LEU A 193 12.06 -1.07 30.07
N GLY A 194 12.96 -1.77 30.81
CA GLY A 194 14.00 -2.60 30.19
C GLY A 194 13.50 -3.76 29.32
N GLY A 195 12.26 -4.21 29.51
CA GLY A 195 11.61 -5.24 28.71
C GLY A 195 10.85 -4.74 27.48
N LEU A 196 10.78 -3.42 27.25
CA LEU A 196 9.96 -2.82 26.20
C LEU A 196 10.46 -3.22 24.81
N ARG A 197 9.53 -3.69 23.96
CA ARG A 197 9.79 -4.11 22.59
C ARG A 197 9.11 -3.23 21.56
N GLU A 198 7.97 -2.67 21.91
CA GLU A 198 7.18 -1.79 21.04
C GLU A 198 6.83 -0.50 21.77
N LEU A 199 7.16 0.65 21.16
CA LEU A 199 6.84 1.97 21.66
C LEU A 199 6.22 2.81 20.56
N VAL A 200 4.95 3.19 20.75
CA VAL A 200 4.21 4.02 19.80
C VAL A 200 4.03 5.43 20.40
N LEU A 201 4.64 6.42 19.74
CA LEU A 201 4.56 7.85 20.03
C LEU A 201 3.96 8.64 18.86
N ALA A 202 3.38 7.94 17.87
CA ALA A 202 2.82 8.54 16.67
C ALA A 202 1.70 9.56 16.97
N GLY A 203 1.55 10.57 16.12
CA GLY A 203 0.44 11.52 16.23
C GLY A 203 0.52 12.44 17.45
N ASN A 204 1.70 12.73 17.93
CA ASN A 204 1.95 13.68 19.02
C ASN A 204 2.48 15.04 18.50
N ARG A 205 3.08 15.86 19.37
CA ARG A 205 3.61 17.19 19.03
C ARG A 205 5.11 17.30 19.32
N LEU A 206 5.84 16.17 19.30
CA LEU A 206 7.26 16.15 19.61
C LEU A 206 8.05 16.95 18.57
N ALA A 207 8.76 17.98 19.00
CA ALA A 207 9.55 18.85 18.11
C ALA A 207 11.03 18.44 18.04
N TYR A 208 11.53 17.76 19.06
CA TYR A 208 12.89 17.27 19.16
C TYR A 208 12.97 16.04 20.07
N LEU A 209 14.05 15.28 19.95
CA LEU A 209 14.36 14.12 20.79
C LEU A 209 15.64 14.39 21.56
N GLN A 210 15.62 14.15 22.86
CA GLN A 210 16.80 14.21 23.70
C GLN A 210 17.68 12.97 23.47
N PRO A 211 19.01 13.08 23.46
CA PRO A 211 19.91 11.94 23.25
C PRO A 211 19.76 10.81 24.27
N ALA A 212 19.37 11.14 25.53
CA ALA A 212 19.21 10.17 26.60
C ALA A 212 17.80 9.55 26.68
N LEU A 213 16.83 10.04 25.89
CA LEU A 213 15.42 9.66 25.98
C LEU A 213 15.16 8.15 25.92
N PHE A 214 15.91 7.43 25.09
CA PHE A 214 15.75 6.00 24.89
C PHE A 214 16.77 5.16 25.68
N SER A 215 17.41 5.78 26.66
CA SER A 215 18.37 5.05 27.52
C SER A 215 17.67 3.96 28.31
N GLY A 216 18.26 2.76 28.31
CA GLY A 216 17.70 1.58 28.99
C GLY A 216 16.72 0.75 28.16
N LEU A 217 16.30 1.18 26.95
CA LEU A 217 15.40 0.44 26.09
C LEU A 217 16.13 -0.56 25.17
N ALA A 218 17.03 -1.36 25.74
CA ALA A 218 17.91 -2.26 24.97
C ALA A 218 17.17 -3.37 24.20
N GLU A 219 15.95 -3.73 24.62
CA GLU A 219 15.12 -4.76 23.97
C GLU A 219 14.17 -4.19 22.89
N LEU A 220 14.13 -2.86 22.72
CA LEU A 220 13.19 -2.20 21.79
C LEU A 220 13.40 -2.69 20.35
N ARG A 221 12.32 -3.10 19.71
CA ARG A 221 12.30 -3.63 18.34
C ARG A 221 11.57 -2.74 17.37
N GLU A 222 10.54 -2.05 17.84
CA GLU A 222 9.72 -1.17 17.02
C GLU A 222 9.51 0.18 17.74
N LEU A 223 9.81 1.28 17.03
CA LEU A 223 9.64 2.64 17.51
C LEU A 223 8.88 3.45 16.46
N ASP A 224 7.69 3.90 16.83
CA ASP A 224 6.87 4.75 15.97
C ASP A 224 6.84 6.19 16.48
N LEU A 225 7.52 7.07 15.76
CA LEU A 225 7.58 8.51 15.95
C LEU A 225 6.89 9.27 14.80
N SER A 226 6.12 8.58 13.99
CA SER A 226 5.44 9.18 12.83
C SER A 226 4.46 10.27 13.25
N ARG A 227 4.11 11.17 12.32
CA ARG A 227 3.10 12.23 12.54
C ARG A 227 3.37 13.08 13.79
N ASN A 228 4.60 13.51 13.94
CA ASN A 228 5.04 14.44 14.97
C ASN A 228 5.51 15.78 14.34
N ALA A 229 6.18 16.61 15.11
CA ALA A 229 6.71 17.91 14.66
C ALA A 229 8.26 17.94 14.65
N LEU A 230 8.91 16.78 14.55
CA LEU A 230 10.37 16.66 14.57
C LEU A 230 10.97 17.42 13.39
N ARG A 231 11.95 18.31 13.67
CA ARG A 231 12.58 19.16 12.65
C ARG A 231 13.95 18.65 12.20
N ALA A 232 14.62 17.90 13.04
CA ALA A 232 15.92 17.31 12.75
C ALA A 232 16.14 16.04 13.57
N ILE A 233 16.96 15.14 13.06
CA ILE A 233 17.48 13.98 13.81
C ILE A 233 18.94 14.27 14.14
N LYS A 234 19.23 14.36 15.42
CA LYS A 234 20.59 14.62 15.92
C LYS A 234 21.43 13.34 15.92
N ALA A 235 22.74 13.50 15.93
CA ALA A 235 23.66 12.36 16.05
C ALA A 235 23.41 11.59 17.36
N ASN A 236 23.58 10.27 17.30
CA ASN A 236 23.49 9.34 18.43
C ASN A 236 22.15 9.27 19.17
N VAL A 237 21.06 9.85 18.68
CA VAL A 237 19.74 9.82 19.35
C VAL A 237 19.26 8.37 19.54
N PHE A 238 19.55 7.48 18.60
CA PHE A 238 19.12 6.09 18.64
C PHE A 238 20.24 5.10 19.01
N ALA A 239 21.41 5.60 19.44
CA ALA A 239 22.59 4.76 19.70
C ALA A 239 22.38 3.68 20.78
N GLN A 240 21.41 3.87 21.68
CA GLN A 240 21.07 2.95 22.76
C GLN A 240 20.06 1.87 22.35
N LEU A 241 19.72 1.75 21.06
CA LEU A 241 18.68 0.84 20.55
C LEU A 241 19.25 -0.26 19.63
N PRO A 242 20.15 -1.14 20.13
CA PRO A 242 20.86 -2.09 19.27
C PRO A 242 19.97 -3.18 18.65
N ARG A 243 18.77 -3.40 19.19
CA ARG A 243 17.81 -4.40 18.73
C ARG A 243 16.65 -3.83 17.91
N LEU A 244 16.65 -2.52 17.67
CA LEU A 244 15.60 -1.86 16.90
C LEU A 244 15.57 -2.41 15.46
N GLN A 245 14.40 -2.89 15.05
CA GLN A 245 14.17 -3.48 13.73
C GLN A 245 13.37 -2.55 12.81
N LYS A 246 12.44 -1.78 13.39
CA LYS A 246 11.60 -0.84 12.63
C LYS A 246 11.60 0.52 13.30
N LEU A 247 11.83 1.55 12.49
CA LEU A 247 11.80 2.95 12.90
C LEU A 247 10.93 3.76 11.95
N TYR A 248 9.84 4.31 12.46
CA TYR A 248 8.92 5.17 11.71
C TYR A 248 9.13 6.63 12.12
N LEU A 249 9.53 7.44 11.16
CA LEU A 249 9.75 8.88 11.28
C LEU A 249 8.96 9.66 10.23
N ASP A 250 8.05 9.00 9.53
CA ASP A 250 7.27 9.60 8.46
C ASP A 250 6.32 10.70 8.97
N ARG A 251 5.92 11.58 8.04
CA ARG A 251 4.98 12.68 8.34
C ARG A 251 5.42 13.55 9.52
N ASN A 252 6.69 13.94 9.49
CA ASN A 252 7.29 14.91 10.39
C ASN A 252 7.69 16.19 9.63
N LEU A 253 8.51 17.03 10.23
CA LEU A 253 9.05 18.25 9.62
C LEU A 253 10.58 18.16 9.44
N ILE A 254 11.14 16.94 9.36
CA ILE A 254 12.58 16.68 9.35
C ILE A 254 13.19 17.28 8.09
N ALA A 255 13.99 18.34 8.28
CA ALA A 255 14.75 18.97 7.21
C ALA A 255 16.23 18.56 7.20
N ALA A 256 16.75 18.13 8.34
CA ALA A 256 18.13 17.73 8.51
C ALA A 256 18.25 16.39 9.25
N VAL A 257 19.11 15.53 8.72
CA VAL A 257 19.56 14.29 9.36
C VAL A 257 21.05 14.46 9.59
N ALA A 258 21.46 14.49 10.86
CA ALA A 258 22.86 14.66 11.20
C ALA A 258 23.69 13.44 10.80
N PRO A 259 24.97 13.61 10.45
CA PRO A 259 25.90 12.50 10.32
C PRO A 259 25.88 11.60 11.56
N GLY A 260 25.80 10.29 11.35
CA GLY A 260 25.72 9.33 12.47
C GLY A 260 24.38 9.32 13.23
N ALA A 261 23.32 9.93 12.69
CA ALA A 261 21.99 9.93 13.33
C ALA A 261 21.44 8.53 13.61
N PHE A 262 21.75 7.58 12.76
CA PHE A 262 21.32 6.18 12.87
C PHE A 262 22.42 5.22 13.35
N LEU A 263 23.51 5.78 13.85
CA LEU A 263 24.62 4.97 14.36
C LEU A 263 24.17 4.10 15.55
N GLY A 264 24.60 2.82 15.57
CA GLY A 264 24.22 1.86 16.61
C GLY A 264 22.99 1.01 16.29
N LEU A 265 22.21 1.33 15.26
CA LEU A 265 21.01 0.58 14.84
C LEU A 265 21.36 -0.67 14.04
N LYS A 266 22.13 -1.58 14.63
CA LYS A 266 22.68 -2.77 13.96
C LYS A 266 21.62 -3.77 13.46
N ALA A 267 20.46 -3.80 14.10
CA ALA A 267 19.38 -4.72 13.77
C ALA A 267 18.29 -4.09 12.87
N LEU A 268 18.45 -2.82 12.47
CA LEU A 268 17.41 -2.10 11.73
C LEU A 268 17.19 -2.72 10.35
N ARG A 269 15.92 -3.01 10.05
CA ARG A 269 15.45 -3.57 8.78
C ARG A 269 14.51 -2.65 8.00
N TRP A 270 13.83 -1.76 8.72
CA TRP A 270 12.84 -0.84 8.15
C TRP A 270 13.07 0.57 8.69
N LEU A 271 13.26 1.52 7.78
CA LEU A 271 13.37 2.94 8.09
C LEU A 271 12.44 3.75 7.18
N ASP A 272 11.47 4.43 7.79
CA ASP A 272 10.54 5.30 7.06
C ASP A 272 10.78 6.76 7.43
N LEU A 273 11.27 7.55 6.47
CA LEU A 273 11.48 8.99 6.53
C LEU A 273 10.58 9.72 5.52
N SER A 274 9.57 9.07 4.97
CA SER A 274 8.69 9.66 3.96
C SER A 274 7.88 10.83 4.52
N HIS A 275 7.37 11.68 3.63
CA HIS A 275 6.58 12.86 4.01
C HIS A 275 7.28 13.77 5.02
N ASN A 276 8.54 14.11 4.75
CA ASN A 276 9.36 15.04 5.53
C ASN A 276 9.84 16.21 4.66
N ARG A 277 10.89 16.90 5.08
CA ARG A 277 11.47 18.05 4.37
C ARG A 277 12.95 17.87 4.08
N VAL A 278 13.45 16.62 4.04
CA VAL A 278 14.86 16.31 3.80
C VAL A 278 15.25 16.83 2.42
N ALA A 279 16.20 17.76 2.38
CA ALA A 279 16.63 18.41 1.14
C ALA A 279 17.87 17.77 0.50
N GLY A 280 18.68 17.07 1.29
CA GLY A 280 19.87 16.38 0.82
C GLY A 280 20.28 15.26 1.74
N LEU A 281 20.96 14.28 1.16
CA LEU A 281 21.56 13.15 1.85
C LEU A 281 23.08 13.28 1.72
N LEU A 282 23.77 13.10 2.83
CA LEU A 282 25.23 13.07 2.89
C LEU A 282 25.72 11.62 2.72
N GLU A 283 26.97 11.45 2.33
CA GLU A 283 27.59 10.11 2.16
C GLU A 283 27.54 9.28 3.47
N ASP A 284 27.60 9.96 4.61
CA ASP A 284 27.53 9.38 5.96
C ASP A 284 26.16 9.52 6.64
N THR A 285 25.09 9.61 5.86
CA THR A 285 23.72 9.64 6.42
C THR A 285 23.30 8.27 6.96
N PHE A 286 23.68 7.17 6.30
CA PHE A 286 23.25 5.81 6.62
C PHE A 286 24.40 4.83 6.97
N PRO A 287 25.49 5.26 7.61
CA PRO A 287 26.61 4.37 7.87
C PRO A 287 26.24 3.25 8.85
N GLY A 288 26.70 2.05 8.54
CA GLY A 288 26.54 0.89 9.40
C GLY A 288 25.15 0.28 9.47
N LEU A 289 24.19 0.74 8.64
CA LEU A 289 22.86 0.12 8.51
C LEU A 289 22.90 -1.12 7.63
N LEU A 290 23.84 -2.03 7.91
CA LEU A 290 24.15 -3.20 7.10
C LEU A 290 22.96 -4.17 6.93
N GLY A 291 22.02 -4.18 7.86
CA GLY A 291 20.86 -5.08 7.83
C GLY A 291 19.58 -4.45 7.24
N LEU A 292 19.64 -3.19 6.79
CA LEU A 292 18.44 -2.46 6.30
C LEU A 292 17.91 -3.10 5.03
N ARG A 293 16.59 -3.37 5.01
CA ARG A 293 15.88 -3.96 3.87
C ARG A 293 14.97 -2.97 3.17
N VAL A 294 14.32 -2.07 3.91
CA VAL A 294 13.38 -1.09 3.37
C VAL A 294 13.78 0.30 3.83
N LEU A 295 13.98 1.20 2.87
CA LEU A 295 14.24 2.63 3.10
C LEU A 295 13.23 3.47 2.32
N ARG A 296 12.40 4.20 3.04
CA ARG A 296 11.39 5.10 2.46
C ARG A 296 11.79 6.56 2.66
N LEU A 297 11.98 7.25 1.56
CA LEU A 297 12.37 8.67 1.47
C LEU A 297 11.41 9.45 0.55
N SER A 298 10.28 8.87 0.17
CA SER A 298 9.32 9.53 -0.72
C SER A 298 8.70 10.77 -0.07
N HIS A 299 8.18 11.69 -0.90
CA HIS A 299 7.58 12.94 -0.44
C HIS A 299 8.51 13.78 0.46
N ASN A 300 9.73 14.01 -0.02
CA ASN A 300 10.72 14.88 0.59
C ASN A 300 11.14 16.01 -0.37
N ALA A 301 12.23 16.68 -0.10
CA ALA A 301 12.78 17.77 -0.93
C ALA A 301 14.16 17.43 -1.50
N ILE A 302 14.51 16.12 -1.60
CA ILE A 302 15.82 15.65 -2.04
C ILE A 302 16.06 16.10 -3.50
N ALA A 303 17.10 16.90 -3.71
CA ALA A 303 17.39 17.49 -5.02
C ALA A 303 18.49 16.75 -5.81
N SER A 304 19.34 16.00 -5.14
CA SER A 304 20.41 15.22 -5.73
C SER A 304 20.78 14.02 -4.87
N LEU A 305 21.29 13.00 -5.52
CA LEU A 305 21.90 11.83 -4.88
C LEU A 305 23.41 11.91 -5.11
N ARG A 306 24.18 11.85 -4.04
CA ARG A 306 25.63 11.77 -4.13
C ARG A 306 26.08 10.33 -4.37
N PRO A 307 27.16 10.08 -5.10
CA PRO A 307 27.76 8.76 -5.13
C PRO A 307 28.02 8.26 -3.71
N ARG A 308 27.92 6.96 -3.49
CA ARG A 308 28.18 6.30 -2.21
C ARG A 308 27.20 6.59 -1.06
N THR A 309 26.15 7.41 -1.28
CA THR A 309 25.11 7.66 -0.25
C THR A 309 24.49 6.37 0.32
N PHE A 310 24.40 5.32 -0.50
CA PHE A 310 23.78 4.05 -0.14
C PHE A 310 24.78 2.88 -0.06
N GLU A 311 26.09 3.17 -0.05
CA GLU A 311 27.14 2.16 -0.21
C GLU A 311 27.05 1.02 0.81
N ASP A 312 26.72 1.32 2.08
CA ASP A 312 26.61 0.34 3.16
C ASP A 312 25.32 -0.49 3.16
N LEU A 313 24.35 -0.14 2.32
CA LEU A 313 23.01 -0.74 2.33
C LEU A 313 22.95 -2.03 1.49
N HIS A 314 23.89 -2.94 1.70
CA HIS A 314 24.05 -4.14 0.86
C HIS A 314 22.86 -5.10 0.84
N PHE A 315 22.00 -5.08 1.85
CA PHE A 315 20.81 -5.93 1.95
C PHE A 315 19.51 -5.18 1.66
N LEU A 316 19.60 -3.93 1.15
CA LEU A 316 18.39 -3.16 0.83
C LEU A 316 17.63 -3.83 -0.32
N GLU A 317 16.35 -4.11 -0.07
CA GLU A 317 15.41 -4.74 -1.00
C GLU A 317 14.48 -3.70 -1.65
N GLU A 318 14.10 -2.65 -0.89
CA GLU A 318 13.17 -1.59 -1.34
C GLU A 318 13.72 -0.20 -1.03
N LEU A 319 13.82 0.66 -2.06
CA LEU A 319 14.20 2.07 -1.95
C LEU A 319 13.12 2.94 -2.61
N GLN A 320 12.43 3.75 -1.81
CA GLN A 320 11.43 4.69 -2.29
C GLN A 320 11.96 6.13 -2.25
N LEU A 321 12.10 6.74 -3.42
CA LEU A 321 12.54 8.12 -3.65
C LEU A 321 11.52 8.94 -4.45
N GLY A 322 10.31 8.42 -4.67
CA GLY A 322 9.25 9.12 -5.39
C GLY A 322 8.85 10.45 -4.75
N HIS A 323 8.27 11.36 -5.53
CA HIS A 323 7.82 12.67 -5.05
C HIS A 323 8.92 13.48 -4.34
N ASN A 324 10.08 13.56 -4.95
CA ASN A 324 11.21 14.40 -4.52
C ASN A 324 11.52 15.49 -5.57
N ARG A 325 12.71 16.05 -5.55
CA ARG A 325 13.15 17.11 -6.46
C ARG A 325 14.42 16.73 -7.24
N ILE A 326 14.67 15.43 -7.38
CA ILE A 326 15.89 14.92 -8.04
C ILE A 326 15.84 15.30 -9.52
N ARG A 327 16.92 15.98 -10.01
CA ARG A 327 16.99 16.50 -11.37
C ARG A 327 17.83 15.64 -12.30
N GLN A 328 18.83 14.95 -11.76
CA GLN A 328 19.71 14.09 -12.52
C GLN A 328 20.18 12.90 -11.69
N LEU A 329 20.47 11.81 -12.37
CA LEU A 329 21.13 10.64 -11.80
C LEU A 329 22.56 10.56 -12.37
N ALA A 330 23.53 10.68 -11.48
CA ALA A 330 24.95 10.54 -11.82
C ALA A 330 25.32 9.06 -12.02
N GLU A 331 26.45 8.81 -12.62
CA GLU A 331 27.03 7.47 -12.66
C GLU A 331 27.18 6.91 -11.23
N ARG A 332 26.83 5.63 -11.04
CA ARG A 332 26.91 4.92 -9.75
C ARG A 332 26.12 5.54 -8.61
N SER A 333 25.00 6.25 -8.91
CA SER A 333 24.12 6.83 -7.87
C SER A 333 23.57 5.80 -6.89
N PHE A 334 23.52 4.54 -7.27
CA PHE A 334 22.97 3.43 -6.49
C PHE A 334 24.03 2.34 -6.18
N GLU A 335 25.29 2.73 -6.13
CA GLU A 335 26.39 1.81 -5.79
C GLU A 335 26.16 1.19 -4.40
N GLY A 336 26.40 -0.13 -4.26
CA GLY A 336 26.17 -0.89 -3.04
C GLY A 336 24.84 -1.63 -2.98
N LEU A 337 23.84 -1.26 -3.80
CA LEU A 337 22.49 -1.79 -3.74
C LEU A 337 22.29 -3.08 -4.56
N GLY A 338 23.20 -4.04 -4.42
CA GLY A 338 23.16 -5.29 -5.20
C GLY A 338 21.96 -6.21 -4.94
N GLN A 339 21.26 -6.04 -3.82
CA GLN A 339 20.07 -6.82 -3.46
C GLN A 339 18.76 -6.08 -3.71
N LEU A 340 18.81 -4.84 -4.20
CA LEU A 340 17.62 -4.04 -4.43
C LEU A 340 16.66 -4.70 -5.43
N GLU A 341 15.41 -4.87 -5.05
CA GLU A 341 14.34 -5.44 -5.86
C GLU A 341 13.37 -4.38 -6.40
N VAL A 342 13.11 -3.34 -5.59
CA VAL A 342 12.17 -2.28 -5.94
C VAL A 342 12.83 -0.90 -5.79
N LEU A 343 12.85 -0.14 -6.89
CA LEU A 343 13.31 1.24 -6.93
C LEU A 343 12.21 2.15 -7.45
N THR A 344 11.77 3.13 -6.64
CA THR A 344 10.83 4.16 -7.09
C THR A 344 11.48 5.53 -7.10
N LEU A 345 11.37 6.22 -8.23
CA LEU A 345 11.88 7.57 -8.51
C LEU A 345 10.80 8.43 -9.20
N ASP A 346 9.55 7.98 -9.11
CA ASP A 346 8.42 8.63 -9.74
C ASP A 346 8.19 10.05 -9.22
N HIS A 347 7.55 10.89 -10.04
CA HIS A 347 7.20 12.27 -9.69
C HIS A 347 8.39 13.08 -9.11
N ASN A 348 9.57 12.91 -9.72
CA ASN A 348 10.73 13.76 -9.49
C ASN A 348 10.84 14.84 -10.60
N GLN A 349 11.96 15.49 -10.69
CA GLN A 349 12.27 16.49 -11.71
C GLN A 349 13.40 15.98 -12.63
N LEU A 350 13.49 14.65 -12.81
CA LEU A 350 14.56 14.04 -13.60
C LEU A 350 14.49 14.52 -15.06
N GLN A 351 15.58 15.11 -15.51
CA GLN A 351 15.79 15.56 -16.88
C GLN A 351 16.90 14.77 -17.56
N GLU A 352 17.82 14.24 -16.78
CA GLU A 352 19.00 13.53 -17.27
C GLU A 352 19.32 12.31 -16.42
N VAL A 353 19.59 11.20 -17.09
CA VAL A 353 20.12 9.97 -16.48
C VAL A 353 21.44 9.67 -17.17
N LYS A 354 22.55 9.65 -16.43
CA LYS A 354 23.87 9.33 -17.00
C LYS A 354 23.95 7.83 -17.32
N VAL A 355 24.72 7.52 -18.36
CA VAL A 355 25.11 6.12 -18.62
C VAL A 355 25.82 5.58 -17.38
N GLY A 356 25.41 4.40 -16.92
CA GLY A 356 25.95 3.83 -15.68
C GLY A 356 25.29 4.29 -14.38
N ALA A 357 24.24 5.13 -14.42
CA ALA A 357 23.50 5.54 -13.22
C ALA A 357 22.94 4.34 -12.43
N PHE A 358 22.53 3.28 -13.12
CA PHE A 358 21.95 2.06 -12.53
C PHE A 358 22.95 0.90 -12.39
N LEU A 359 24.25 1.17 -12.54
CA LEU A 359 25.27 0.14 -12.34
C LEU A 359 25.22 -0.42 -10.91
N GLY A 360 25.28 -1.75 -10.80
CA GLY A 360 25.20 -2.47 -9.52
C GLY A 360 23.82 -2.95 -9.15
N LEU A 361 22.76 -2.48 -9.79
CA LEU A 361 21.37 -2.89 -9.52
C LEU A 361 21.01 -4.24 -10.17
N THR A 362 21.74 -5.30 -9.85
CA THR A 362 21.64 -6.60 -10.53
C THR A 362 20.36 -7.39 -10.22
N ASN A 363 19.65 -7.05 -9.15
CA ASN A 363 18.46 -7.76 -8.70
C ASN A 363 17.15 -6.97 -8.85
N VAL A 364 17.20 -5.74 -9.33
CA VAL A 364 15.99 -4.91 -9.49
C VAL A 364 14.98 -5.59 -10.39
N ALA A 365 13.78 -5.82 -9.84
CA ALA A 365 12.64 -6.42 -10.51
C ALA A 365 11.61 -5.36 -10.95
N VAL A 366 11.44 -4.29 -10.18
CA VAL A 366 10.51 -3.19 -10.46
C VAL A 366 11.24 -1.85 -10.38
N MET A 367 11.13 -1.05 -11.44
CA MET A 367 11.67 0.31 -11.49
C MET A 367 10.58 1.28 -11.93
N ASN A 368 10.32 2.29 -11.09
CA ASN A 368 9.35 3.33 -11.39
C ASN A 368 10.06 4.68 -11.60
N LEU A 369 10.01 5.20 -12.82
CA LEU A 369 10.54 6.49 -13.24
C LEU A 369 9.43 7.44 -13.74
N SER A 370 8.16 7.07 -13.57
CA SER A 370 7.00 7.81 -14.08
C SER A 370 6.91 9.25 -13.53
N GLY A 371 6.20 10.11 -14.23
CA GLY A 371 5.99 11.49 -13.80
C GLY A 371 7.25 12.36 -13.74
N ASN A 372 8.28 12.01 -14.52
CA ASN A 372 9.50 12.79 -14.69
C ASN A 372 9.51 13.53 -16.04
N CYS A 373 10.62 14.14 -16.45
CA CYS A 373 10.73 14.71 -17.80
C CYS A 373 12.06 14.31 -18.46
N LEU A 374 12.22 13.01 -18.71
CA LEU A 374 13.38 12.37 -19.34
C LEU A 374 13.31 12.49 -20.87
N ARG A 375 13.49 13.68 -21.40
CA ARG A 375 13.34 13.95 -22.84
C ARG A 375 14.12 12.99 -23.73
N ASN A 376 15.28 12.55 -23.26
CA ASN A 376 16.12 11.57 -23.94
C ASN A 376 16.66 10.57 -22.92
N LEU A 377 16.56 9.29 -23.24
CA LEU A 377 17.24 8.22 -22.53
C LEU A 377 18.49 7.83 -23.34
N PRO A 378 19.68 7.83 -22.73
CA PRO A 378 20.89 7.36 -23.42
C PRO A 378 20.76 5.91 -23.86
N GLU A 379 21.40 5.56 -24.97
CA GLU A 379 21.53 4.16 -25.36
C GLU A 379 22.14 3.34 -24.23
N GLN A 380 21.63 2.12 -24.05
CA GLN A 380 22.09 1.18 -23.03
C GLN A 380 22.04 1.68 -21.58
N VAL A 381 21.25 2.72 -21.27
CA VAL A 381 21.11 3.26 -19.90
C VAL A 381 20.64 2.19 -18.89
N PHE A 382 19.89 1.19 -19.35
CA PHE A 382 19.39 0.06 -18.55
C PHE A 382 20.27 -1.19 -18.63
N ARG A 383 21.49 -1.07 -19.16
CA ARG A 383 22.39 -2.21 -19.29
C ARG A 383 22.69 -2.84 -17.92
N GLY A 384 22.59 -4.17 -17.83
CA GLY A 384 22.82 -4.92 -16.60
C GLY A 384 21.58 -5.22 -15.78
N LEU A 385 20.42 -4.64 -16.13
CA LEU A 385 19.15 -4.86 -15.42
C LEU A 385 18.40 -6.08 -15.98
N GLY A 386 19.06 -7.21 -16.17
CA GLY A 386 18.49 -8.41 -16.79
C GLY A 386 17.34 -9.05 -15.98
N LYS A 387 17.20 -8.75 -14.69
CA LYS A 387 16.10 -9.21 -13.83
C LYS A 387 14.93 -8.24 -13.76
N LEU A 388 15.01 -7.09 -14.43
CA LEU A 388 13.90 -6.13 -14.43
C LEU A 388 12.67 -6.74 -15.10
N HIS A 389 11.56 -6.85 -14.37
CA HIS A 389 10.29 -7.38 -14.85
C HIS A 389 9.29 -6.28 -15.20
N SER A 390 9.32 -5.15 -14.50
CA SER A 390 8.39 -4.03 -14.71
C SER A 390 9.15 -2.71 -14.75
N LEU A 391 8.96 -1.96 -15.84
CA LEU A 391 9.52 -0.62 -16.02
C LEU A 391 8.40 0.38 -16.27
N HIS A 392 8.27 1.35 -15.38
CA HIS A 392 7.31 2.42 -15.44
C HIS A 392 7.97 3.71 -15.90
N LEU A 393 7.52 4.25 -17.02
CA LEU A 393 7.99 5.48 -17.66
C LEU A 393 6.81 6.38 -18.06
N GLU A 394 5.63 6.19 -17.48
CA GLU A 394 4.44 6.98 -17.80
C GLU A 394 4.68 8.47 -17.49
N GLY A 395 4.17 9.34 -18.33
CA GLY A 395 4.30 10.78 -18.12
C GLY A 395 5.74 11.31 -18.04
N SER A 396 6.70 10.69 -18.75
CA SER A 396 8.13 11.00 -18.64
C SER A 396 8.67 11.88 -19.76
N CYS A 397 7.83 12.53 -20.57
CA CYS A 397 8.18 13.47 -21.64
C CYS A 397 9.10 12.89 -22.72
N LEU A 398 9.07 11.61 -23.03
CA LEU A 398 10.08 10.95 -23.86
C LEU A 398 10.10 11.40 -25.35
N GLY A 399 9.01 11.92 -25.89
CA GLY A 399 8.90 12.41 -27.24
C GLY A 399 9.21 11.40 -28.37
N ARG A 400 10.33 10.70 -28.29
CA ARG A 400 10.76 9.62 -29.19
C ARG A 400 11.48 8.52 -28.43
N ILE A 401 11.43 7.31 -28.97
CA ILE A 401 12.20 6.16 -28.49
C ILE A 401 13.17 5.77 -29.59
N HIS A 402 14.46 5.80 -29.24
CA HIS A 402 15.57 5.51 -30.14
C HIS A 402 15.91 4.00 -30.12
N PRO A 403 16.63 3.51 -31.16
CA PRO A 403 17.14 2.15 -31.14
C PRO A 403 17.97 1.88 -29.89
N HIS A 404 17.96 0.64 -29.41
CA HIS A 404 18.75 0.18 -28.28
C HIS A 404 18.50 0.90 -26.93
N THR A 405 17.49 1.77 -26.81
CA THR A 405 17.13 2.42 -25.53
C THR A 405 16.89 1.39 -24.42
N PHE A 406 16.20 0.30 -24.72
CA PHE A 406 15.89 -0.77 -23.78
C PHE A 406 16.85 -1.97 -23.86
N ALA A 407 18.00 -1.82 -24.48
CA ALA A 407 18.98 -2.88 -24.59
C ALA A 407 19.45 -3.37 -23.20
N GLY A 408 19.49 -4.69 -23.01
CA GLY A 408 19.86 -5.31 -21.73
C GLY A 408 18.70 -5.71 -20.84
N LEU A 409 17.45 -5.34 -21.17
CA LEU A 409 16.25 -5.68 -20.41
C LEU A 409 15.66 -7.03 -20.83
N SER A 410 16.46 -8.07 -20.90
CA SER A 410 16.04 -9.39 -21.40
C SER A 410 14.96 -10.09 -20.58
N GLY A 411 14.80 -9.71 -19.30
CA GLY A 411 13.77 -10.23 -18.40
C GLY A 411 12.49 -9.41 -18.34
N LEU A 412 12.40 -8.29 -19.10
CA LEU A 412 11.29 -7.35 -18.99
C LEU A 412 9.96 -8.00 -19.44
N ARG A 413 8.94 -7.92 -18.57
CA ARG A 413 7.60 -8.45 -18.82
C ARG A 413 6.57 -7.35 -19.03
N ARG A 414 6.73 -6.19 -18.39
CA ARG A 414 5.80 -5.07 -18.48
C ARG A 414 6.55 -3.77 -18.74
N LEU A 415 6.15 -3.05 -19.78
CA LEU A 415 6.71 -1.75 -20.17
C LEU A 415 5.58 -0.74 -20.33
N PHE A 416 5.57 0.27 -19.46
CA PHE A 416 4.57 1.32 -19.45
C PHE A 416 5.16 2.63 -19.99
N LEU A 417 4.66 3.06 -21.13
CA LEU A 417 5.08 4.28 -21.86
C LEU A 417 3.90 5.23 -22.11
N LYS A 418 2.84 5.07 -21.34
CA LYS A 418 1.64 5.91 -21.42
C LYS A 418 1.99 7.38 -21.20
N ASP A 419 1.29 8.28 -21.90
CA ASP A 419 1.31 9.73 -21.67
C ASP A 419 2.70 10.38 -21.78
N ASN A 420 3.48 9.96 -22.78
CA ASN A 420 4.84 10.46 -23.01
C ASN A 420 4.97 11.50 -24.13
N GLY A 421 3.85 11.81 -24.83
CA GLY A 421 3.92 12.67 -25.99
C GLY A 421 4.70 12.08 -27.17
N LEU A 422 4.85 10.74 -27.22
CA LEU A 422 5.60 10.04 -28.26
C LEU A 422 5.01 10.35 -29.64
N VAL A 423 5.83 10.95 -30.50
CA VAL A 423 5.50 11.20 -31.90
C VAL A 423 6.00 10.10 -32.83
N GLY A 424 6.95 9.28 -32.38
CA GLY A 424 7.48 8.15 -33.13
C GLY A 424 8.26 7.19 -32.24
N ILE A 425 8.30 5.96 -32.69
CA ILE A 425 9.13 4.87 -32.15
C ILE A 425 9.96 4.37 -33.33
N GLU A 426 11.27 4.29 -33.17
CA GLU A 426 12.14 3.86 -34.24
C GLU A 426 12.22 2.33 -34.34
N GLU A 427 12.56 1.84 -35.52
CA GLU A 427 12.80 0.40 -35.69
C GLU A 427 13.84 -0.10 -34.70
N GLN A 428 13.74 -1.33 -34.27
CA GLN A 428 14.62 -1.98 -33.30
C GLN A 428 14.61 -1.37 -31.87
N SER A 429 13.76 -0.37 -31.57
CA SER A 429 13.68 0.22 -30.24
C SER A 429 13.25 -0.78 -29.16
N LEU A 430 12.42 -1.76 -29.53
CA LEU A 430 11.93 -2.82 -28.63
C LEU A 430 12.71 -4.14 -28.79
N TRP A 431 13.82 -4.12 -29.50
CA TRP A 431 14.59 -5.32 -29.78
C TRP A 431 15.22 -5.89 -28.50
N GLY A 432 15.17 -7.21 -28.35
CA GLY A 432 15.67 -7.92 -27.16
C GLY A 432 14.67 -8.10 -26.02
N LEU A 433 13.45 -7.52 -26.13
CA LEU A 433 12.39 -7.65 -25.11
C LEU A 433 11.56 -8.94 -25.29
N ALA A 434 12.21 -10.09 -25.47
CA ALA A 434 11.57 -11.36 -25.82
C ALA A 434 10.61 -11.92 -24.74
N GLU A 435 10.74 -11.45 -23.50
CA GLU A 435 9.89 -11.85 -22.38
C GLU A 435 8.69 -10.91 -22.16
N LEU A 436 8.54 -9.87 -23.00
CA LEU A 436 7.51 -8.83 -22.81
C LEU A 436 6.10 -9.44 -22.96
N LEU A 437 5.26 -9.23 -21.95
CA LEU A 437 3.87 -9.65 -21.86
C LEU A 437 2.90 -8.48 -22.06
N GLU A 438 3.28 -7.29 -21.61
CA GLU A 438 2.45 -6.10 -21.62
C GLU A 438 3.23 -4.89 -22.11
N LEU A 439 2.67 -4.20 -23.10
CA LEU A 439 3.19 -2.94 -23.64
C LEU A 439 2.07 -1.90 -23.66
N ASP A 440 2.24 -0.85 -22.86
CA ASP A 440 1.31 0.27 -22.81
C ASP A 440 1.90 1.50 -23.50
N LEU A 441 1.31 1.90 -24.61
CA LEU A 441 1.61 3.09 -25.40
C LEU A 441 0.41 4.06 -25.45
N THR A 442 -0.52 3.91 -24.52
CA THR A 442 -1.73 4.73 -24.42
C THR A 442 -1.42 6.22 -24.31
N SER A 443 -2.30 7.08 -24.81
CA SER A 443 -2.23 8.54 -24.67
C SER A 443 -0.92 9.14 -25.17
N ASN A 444 -0.50 8.75 -26.37
CA ASN A 444 0.65 9.31 -27.05
C ASN A 444 0.22 10.05 -28.34
N GLN A 445 1.17 10.43 -29.20
CA GLN A 445 0.91 11.15 -30.44
C GLN A 445 1.39 10.36 -31.68
N LEU A 446 1.42 9.03 -31.58
CA LEU A 446 1.88 8.15 -32.64
C LEU A 446 0.95 8.27 -33.86
N THR A 447 1.55 8.57 -35.03
CA THR A 447 0.82 8.63 -36.30
C THR A 447 0.99 7.39 -37.15
N HIS A 448 2.06 6.66 -36.94
CA HIS A 448 2.38 5.41 -37.63
C HIS A 448 3.25 4.52 -36.74
N LEU A 449 3.29 3.23 -37.04
CA LEU A 449 4.17 2.24 -36.41
C LEU A 449 5.14 1.69 -37.47
N PRO A 450 6.44 1.51 -37.15
CA PRO A 450 7.36 0.81 -38.04
C PRO A 450 6.92 -0.64 -38.30
N HIS A 451 7.17 -1.15 -39.50
CA HIS A 451 6.76 -2.49 -39.91
C HIS A 451 7.30 -3.61 -39.00
N GLN A 452 8.55 -3.49 -38.53
CA GLN A 452 9.20 -4.51 -37.72
C GLN A 452 9.23 -4.16 -36.22
N LEU A 453 8.43 -3.19 -35.76
CA LEU A 453 8.47 -2.72 -34.38
C LEU A 453 8.30 -3.85 -33.35
N PHE A 454 7.39 -4.76 -33.60
CA PHE A 454 7.06 -5.86 -32.68
C PHE A 454 7.83 -7.15 -32.98
N GLN A 455 8.85 -7.10 -33.84
CA GLN A 455 9.66 -8.28 -34.15
C GLN A 455 10.35 -8.81 -32.89
N GLY A 456 10.18 -10.10 -32.61
CA GLY A 456 10.73 -10.75 -31.42
C GLY A 456 9.80 -10.73 -30.18
N LEU A 457 8.68 -10.01 -30.21
CA LEU A 457 7.72 -9.92 -29.08
C LEU A 457 6.69 -11.05 -29.09
N GLY A 458 7.10 -12.27 -29.36
CA GLY A 458 6.20 -13.43 -29.52
C GLY A 458 5.44 -13.84 -28.25
N LYS A 459 5.79 -13.29 -27.06
CA LYS A 459 5.12 -13.53 -25.80
C LYS A 459 4.12 -12.44 -25.42
N LEU A 460 4.04 -11.33 -26.17
CA LEU A 460 3.18 -10.20 -25.87
C LEU A 460 1.72 -10.65 -25.84
N GLU A 461 1.04 -10.37 -24.70
CA GLU A 461 -0.37 -10.70 -24.45
C GLU A 461 -1.26 -9.45 -24.47
N TYR A 462 -0.75 -8.33 -23.97
CA TYR A 462 -1.47 -7.07 -23.84
C TYR A 462 -0.76 -5.97 -24.62
N LEU A 463 -1.42 -5.45 -25.67
CA LEU A 463 -0.94 -4.30 -26.45
C LEU A 463 -1.97 -3.18 -26.38
N LEU A 464 -1.58 -2.08 -25.71
CA LEU A 464 -2.42 -0.90 -25.51
C LEU A 464 -1.89 0.28 -26.33
N LEU A 465 -2.65 0.70 -27.34
CA LEU A 465 -2.34 1.78 -28.28
C LEU A 465 -3.45 2.85 -28.30
N SER A 466 -4.35 2.83 -27.33
CA SER A 466 -5.48 3.76 -27.29
C SER A 466 -5.01 5.24 -27.16
N HIS A 467 -5.89 6.15 -27.56
CA HIS A 467 -5.61 7.59 -27.49
C HIS A 467 -4.32 8.01 -28.19
N ASN A 468 -4.15 7.55 -29.45
CA ASN A 468 -3.07 7.96 -30.36
C ASN A 468 -3.64 8.64 -31.62
N ARG A 469 -2.81 8.78 -32.66
CA ARG A 469 -3.19 9.40 -33.94
C ARG A 469 -2.98 8.45 -35.12
N LEU A 470 -3.02 7.15 -34.88
CA LEU A 470 -2.77 6.12 -35.88
C LEU A 470 -3.87 6.16 -36.96
N ALA A 471 -3.48 6.37 -38.21
CA ALA A 471 -4.38 6.32 -39.35
C ALA A 471 -4.49 4.91 -39.95
N GLU A 472 -3.44 4.13 -39.81
CA GLU A 472 -3.37 2.76 -40.30
C GLU A 472 -2.44 1.91 -39.40
N LEU A 473 -2.58 0.61 -39.50
CA LEU A 473 -1.65 -0.38 -38.96
C LEU A 473 -1.03 -1.13 -40.13
N PRO A 474 0.31 -1.24 -40.20
CA PRO A 474 0.97 -2.02 -41.27
C PRO A 474 0.47 -3.48 -41.27
N ALA A 475 0.21 -4.02 -42.45
CA ALA A 475 -0.44 -5.33 -42.61
C ALA A 475 0.33 -6.50 -41.94
N ASP A 476 1.64 -6.37 -41.79
CA ASP A 476 2.55 -7.36 -41.20
C ASP A 476 3.00 -7.01 -39.77
N ALA A 477 2.63 -5.80 -39.27
CA ALA A 477 3.12 -5.32 -37.97
C ALA A 477 2.73 -6.23 -36.81
N LEU A 478 1.51 -6.78 -36.81
CA LEU A 478 1.01 -7.62 -35.72
C LEU A 478 1.33 -9.11 -35.88
N GLY A 479 1.91 -9.53 -37.03
CA GLY A 479 2.24 -10.93 -37.33
C GLY A 479 3.07 -11.65 -36.26
N PRO A 480 4.08 -10.99 -35.65
CA PRO A 480 4.87 -11.60 -34.58
C PRO A 480 4.09 -11.87 -33.27
N LEU A 481 2.95 -11.22 -33.05
CA LEU A 481 2.21 -11.21 -31.78
C LEU A 481 1.27 -12.41 -31.62
N GLN A 482 1.77 -13.62 -31.80
CA GLN A 482 0.97 -14.84 -31.80
C GLN A 482 0.27 -15.17 -30.46
N ARG A 483 0.69 -14.54 -29.34
CA ARG A 483 0.09 -14.71 -28.03
C ARG A 483 -0.81 -13.55 -27.63
N ALA A 484 -0.98 -12.55 -28.48
CA ALA A 484 -1.82 -11.39 -28.18
C ALA A 484 -3.23 -11.84 -27.75
N PHE A 485 -3.61 -11.43 -26.55
CA PHE A 485 -4.86 -11.74 -25.90
C PHE A 485 -5.78 -10.50 -25.86
N TRP A 486 -5.18 -9.33 -25.63
CA TRP A 486 -5.84 -8.03 -25.56
C TRP A 486 -5.17 -7.05 -26.53
N LEU A 487 -5.97 -6.47 -27.42
CA LEU A 487 -5.55 -5.38 -28.31
C LEU A 487 -6.50 -4.19 -28.14
N ASP A 488 -5.98 -3.06 -27.69
CA ASP A 488 -6.69 -1.79 -27.62
C ASP A 488 -6.09 -0.78 -28.58
N VAL A 489 -6.83 -0.43 -29.62
CA VAL A 489 -6.51 0.62 -30.60
C VAL A 489 -7.58 1.69 -30.65
N SER A 490 -8.38 1.82 -29.58
CA SER A 490 -9.45 2.80 -29.50
C SER A 490 -8.93 4.24 -29.51
N HIS A 491 -9.81 5.19 -29.79
CA HIS A 491 -9.47 6.61 -29.81
C HIS A 491 -8.24 6.92 -30.71
N ASN A 492 -8.28 6.37 -31.93
CA ASN A 492 -7.31 6.63 -32.99
C ASN A 492 -8.00 7.20 -34.23
N ARG A 493 -7.36 7.13 -35.38
CA ARG A 493 -7.89 7.62 -36.66
C ARG A 493 -7.93 6.53 -37.72
N LEU A 494 -8.03 5.27 -37.30
CA LEU A 494 -7.99 4.11 -38.20
C LEU A 494 -9.17 4.16 -39.17
N GLU A 495 -8.88 4.14 -40.46
CA GLU A 495 -9.89 4.13 -41.53
C GLU A 495 -10.25 2.71 -41.95
N ALA A 496 -9.32 1.78 -41.83
CA ALA A 496 -9.52 0.37 -42.17
C ALA A 496 -8.65 -0.54 -41.29
N LEU A 497 -9.11 -1.77 -41.10
CA LEU A 497 -8.32 -2.87 -40.52
C LEU A 497 -8.38 -4.04 -41.50
N PRO A 498 -7.29 -4.35 -42.20
CA PRO A 498 -7.22 -5.51 -43.10
C PRO A 498 -7.49 -6.81 -42.34
N GLY A 499 -8.36 -7.67 -42.87
CA GLY A 499 -8.68 -8.95 -42.25
C GLY A 499 -7.46 -9.84 -42.03
N SER A 500 -6.45 -9.74 -42.91
CA SER A 500 -5.17 -10.45 -42.79
C SER A 500 -4.36 -10.05 -41.55
N LEU A 501 -4.49 -8.78 -41.10
CA LEU A 501 -3.78 -8.26 -39.93
C LEU A 501 -4.18 -8.99 -38.64
N LEU A 502 -5.47 -9.23 -38.45
CA LEU A 502 -6.01 -9.92 -37.27
C LEU A 502 -6.00 -11.45 -37.38
N ALA A 503 -5.93 -11.97 -38.60
CA ALA A 503 -5.95 -13.43 -38.85
C ALA A 503 -4.76 -14.14 -38.18
N SER A 504 -3.61 -13.47 -38.02
CA SER A 504 -2.43 -14.00 -37.32
C SER A 504 -2.60 -14.09 -35.80
N LEU A 505 -3.57 -13.36 -35.21
CA LEU A 505 -3.78 -13.24 -33.77
C LEU A 505 -4.74 -14.32 -33.23
N GLY A 506 -4.43 -15.60 -33.41
CA GLY A 506 -5.31 -16.71 -33.07
C GLY A 506 -5.75 -16.81 -31.61
N ARG A 507 -5.07 -16.12 -30.69
CA ARG A 507 -5.39 -16.07 -29.26
C ARG A 507 -6.11 -14.80 -28.82
N LEU A 508 -6.40 -13.88 -29.73
CA LEU A 508 -7.07 -12.63 -29.41
C LEU A 508 -8.50 -12.90 -28.88
N ARG A 509 -8.80 -12.36 -27.71
CA ARG A 509 -10.12 -12.45 -27.04
C ARG A 509 -10.76 -11.08 -26.86
N TYR A 510 -9.96 -10.06 -26.66
CA TYR A 510 -10.40 -8.71 -26.35
C TYR A 510 -9.88 -7.73 -27.42
N LEU A 511 -10.79 -7.11 -28.15
CA LEU A 511 -10.44 -6.15 -29.20
C LEU A 511 -11.26 -4.85 -29.02
N ASN A 512 -10.57 -3.75 -28.76
CA ASN A 512 -11.19 -2.44 -28.61
C ASN A 512 -10.90 -1.55 -29.82
N LEU A 513 -11.96 -1.26 -30.60
CA LEU A 513 -11.92 -0.44 -31.80
C LEU A 513 -12.72 0.88 -31.66
N ARG A 514 -13.16 1.24 -30.46
CA ARG A 514 -13.98 2.42 -30.19
C ARG A 514 -13.34 3.70 -30.74
N ASN A 515 -14.19 4.65 -31.13
CA ASN A 515 -13.77 6.01 -31.48
C ASN A 515 -12.61 6.02 -32.49
N ASN A 516 -12.83 5.39 -33.64
CA ASN A 516 -11.98 5.43 -34.81
C ASN A 516 -12.74 5.97 -36.03
N SER A 517 -12.19 5.85 -37.22
CA SER A 517 -12.82 6.25 -38.49
C SER A 517 -13.20 5.05 -39.36
N LEU A 518 -13.42 3.90 -38.73
CA LEU A 518 -13.73 2.65 -39.44
C LEU A 518 -15.12 2.71 -40.09
N ARG A 519 -15.17 2.41 -41.37
CA ARG A 519 -16.40 2.29 -42.13
C ARG A 519 -16.87 0.85 -42.28
N THR A 520 -15.90 -0.09 -42.32
CA THR A 520 -16.14 -1.52 -42.49
C THR A 520 -15.23 -2.31 -41.55
N PHE A 521 -15.69 -3.45 -41.12
CA PHE A 521 -14.92 -4.39 -40.31
C PHE A 521 -15.42 -5.82 -40.49
N THR A 522 -14.51 -6.76 -40.70
CA THR A 522 -14.81 -8.18 -40.74
C THR A 522 -14.31 -8.82 -39.44
N PRO A 523 -15.19 -9.41 -38.60
CA PRO A 523 -14.79 -9.99 -37.33
C PRO A 523 -13.81 -11.16 -37.53
N GLN A 524 -12.61 -11.01 -37.02
CA GLN A 524 -11.58 -12.03 -36.96
C GLN A 524 -10.68 -11.75 -35.75
N PRO A 525 -10.08 -12.74 -35.09
CA PRO A 525 -10.33 -14.18 -35.24
C PRO A 525 -11.70 -14.60 -34.67
N PRO A 526 -12.19 -15.80 -34.97
CA PRO A 526 -13.53 -16.25 -34.55
C PRO A 526 -13.72 -16.42 -33.03
N GLY A 527 -12.66 -16.36 -32.25
CA GLY A 527 -12.68 -16.57 -30.79
C GLY A 527 -12.81 -15.31 -29.93
N LEU A 528 -13.26 -14.19 -30.49
CA LEU A 528 -13.41 -12.94 -29.72
C LEU A 528 -14.47 -13.09 -28.60
N GLU A 529 -14.10 -12.74 -27.36
CA GLU A 529 -14.97 -12.75 -26.19
C GLU A 529 -15.57 -11.36 -25.92
N ARG A 530 -14.86 -10.30 -26.30
CA ARG A 530 -15.31 -8.91 -26.20
C ARG A 530 -14.81 -8.10 -27.38
N LEU A 531 -15.72 -7.38 -28.00
CA LEU A 531 -15.46 -6.49 -29.13
C LEU A 531 -16.20 -5.14 -28.89
N TRP A 532 -15.43 -4.07 -28.81
CA TRP A 532 -15.95 -2.71 -28.64
C TRP A 532 -15.90 -1.95 -29.96
N LEU A 533 -17.03 -1.41 -30.43
CA LEU A 533 -17.22 -0.88 -31.78
C LEU A 533 -17.77 0.54 -31.83
N GLU A 534 -18.22 1.08 -30.71
CA GLU A 534 -18.88 2.39 -30.62
C GLU A 534 -18.00 3.52 -31.17
N GLY A 535 -18.64 4.58 -31.68
CA GLY A 535 -17.96 5.81 -32.10
C GLY A 535 -17.21 5.70 -33.42
N ASN A 536 -17.59 4.76 -34.32
CA ASN A 536 -17.07 4.66 -35.68
C ASN A 536 -18.17 5.05 -36.70
N PRO A 537 -17.82 5.64 -37.86
CA PRO A 537 -18.75 6.00 -38.91
C PRO A 537 -19.07 4.80 -39.81
N TRP A 538 -19.80 3.80 -39.29
CA TRP A 538 -20.09 2.55 -39.97
C TRP A 538 -20.90 2.73 -41.25
N ASP A 539 -20.46 2.11 -42.35
CA ASP A 539 -21.20 1.98 -43.60
C ASP A 539 -22.05 0.71 -43.59
N CYS A 540 -23.27 0.82 -43.12
CA CYS A 540 -24.20 -0.31 -42.95
C CYS A 540 -24.75 -0.86 -44.28
N SER A 541 -23.90 -1.01 -45.28
CA SER A 541 -24.17 -1.66 -46.56
C SER A 541 -23.62 -3.09 -46.58
N CYS A 542 -23.58 -3.75 -47.74
CA CYS A 542 -23.16 -5.12 -47.91
C CYS A 542 -21.87 -5.52 -47.17
N PRO A 543 -20.78 -4.71 -47.12
CA PRO A 543 -19.56 -5.07 -46.41
C PRO A 543 -19.72 -5.35 -44.93
N LEU A 544 -20.75 -4.76 -44.27
CA LEU A 544 -20.96 -4.97 -42.82
C LEU A 544 -21.92 -6.10 -42.47
N LYS A 545 -22.48 -6.80 -43.44
CA LYS A 545 -23.37 -7.95 -43.20
C LYS A 545 -22.69 -8.99 -42.28
N ALA A 546 -21.42 -9.32 -42.52
CA ALA A 546 -20.66 -10.28 -41.70
C ALA A 546 -20.55 -9.81 -40.24
N LEU A 547 -20.32 -8.50 -39.97
CA LEU A 547 -20.28 -7.94 -38.62
C LEU A 547 -21.65 -8.00 -37.94
N ARG A 548 -22.73 -7.66 -38.65
CA ARG A 548 -24.10 -7.78 -38.15
C ARG A 548 -24.39 -9.23 -37.69
N ASP A 549 -24.16 -10.14 -38.58
CA ASP A 549 -24.45 -11.57 -38.34
C ASP A 549 -23.61 -12.10 -37.16
N PHE A 550 -22.33 -11.72 -37.08
CA PHE A 550 -21.49 -12.05 -35.94
C PHE A 550 -22.04 -11.45 -34.63
N ALA A 551 -22.44 -10.17 -34.62
CA ALA A 551 -22.94 -9.51 -33.41
C ALA A 551 -24.28 -10.09 -32.91
N LEU A 552 -25.12 -10.54 -33.83
CA LEU A 552 -26.40 -11.20 -33.51
C LEU A 552 -26.20 -12.66 -33.00
N GLN A 553 -25.23 -13.38 -33.56
CA GLN A 553 -24.89 -14.73 -33.12
C GLN A 553 -24.11 -14.76 -31.82
N ASN A 554 -23.35 -13.68 -31.49
CA ASN A 554 -22.49 -13.59 -30.33
C ASN A 554 -22.82 -12.35 -29.46
N PRO A 555 -24.02 -12.27 -28.86
CA PRO A 555 -24.44 -11.10 -28.09
C PRO A 555 -23.57 -10.88 -26.82
N SER A 556 -22.94 -11.92 -26.32
CA SER A 556 -21.98 -11.81 -25.22
C SER A 556 -20.66 -11.16 -25.63
N ALA A 557 -20.22 -11.38 -26.88
CA ALA A 557 -19.00 -10.76 -27.40
C ALA A 557 -19.23 -9.30 -27.82
N VAL A 558 -20.42 -8.96 -28.32
CA VAL A 558 -20.79 -7.60 -28.73
C VAL A 558 -22.04 -7.13 -27.99
N PRO A 559 -22.01 -7.02 -26.65
CA PRO A 559 -23.16 -6.54 -25.89
C PRO A 559 -23.45 -5.06 -26.19
N ARG A 560 -24.73 -4.64 -25.99
CA ARG A 560 -25.11 -3.22 -26.14
C ARG A 560 -24.58 -2.33 -25.01
N PHE A 561 -24.37 -2.92 -23.84
CA PHE A 561 -23.83 -2.25 -22.68
C PHE A 561 -22.59 -2.99 -22.19
N VAL A 562 -21.55 -2.26 -21.92
CA VAL A 562 -20.28 -2.79 -21.39
C VAL A 562 -19.89 -1.99 -20.15
N GLN A 563 -19.24 -2.66 -19.21
CA GLN A 563 -18.58 -1.95 -18.12
C GLN A 563 -17.50 -1.05 -18.71
N ALA A 564 -17.43 0.20 -18.27
CA ALA A 564 -16.39 1.10 -18.71
C ALA A 564 -15.01 0.53 -18.33
N ILE A 565 -14.07 0.66 -19.26
CA ILE A 565 -12.68 0.36 -18.96
C ILE A 565 -12.18 1.54 -18.12
N CYS A 566 -11.92 1.29 -16.85
CA CYS A 566 -11.45 2.31 -15.93
C CYS A 566 -9.96 2.18 -15.72
N GLU A 567 -9.29 3.31 -15.65
CA GLU A 567 -7.89 3.41 -15.28
C GLU A 567 -7.80 3.53 -13.74
N GLY A 568 -7.27 2.49 -13.05
CA GLY A 568 -7.11 2.46 -11.60
C GLY A 568 -8.37 2.05 -10.80
N ASP A 569 -8.30 2.17 -9.48
CA ASP A 569 -9.34 1.76 -8.53
C ASP A 569 -10.59 2.68 -8.48
N ASP A 570 -10.67 3.70 -9.33
CA ASP A 570 -11.66 4.78 -9.26
C ASP A 570 -13.07 4.40 -9.75
N CYS A 571 -13.28 3.18 -10.25
CA CYS A 571 -14.61 2.72 -10.72
C CYS A 571 -15.39 1.91 -9.68
N GLN A 572 -15.66 2.49 -8.54
CA GLN A 572 -16.59 1.94 -7.56
C GLN A 572 -17.76 2.94 -7.33
N PRO A 573 -18.98 2.65 -7.73
CA PRO A 573 -19.50 1.43 -8.37
C PRO A 573 -19.19 1.34 -9.88
N PRO A 574 -19.35 0.15 -10.52
CA PRO A 574 -19.02 -0.04 -11.92
C PRO A 574 -19.85 0.88 -12.83
N VAL A 575 -19.18 1.63 -13.70
CA VAL A 575 -19.82 2.48 -14.69
C VAL A 575 -20.03 1.67 -15.98
N TYR A 576 -21.25 1.74 -16.55
CA TYR A 576 -21.57 1.09 -17.82
C TYR A 576 -21.70 2.12 -18.94
N THR A 577 -21.15 1.79 -20.11
CA THR A 577 -21.24 2.60 -21.32
C THR A 577 -21.91 1.81 -22.45
N TYR A 578 -22.46 2.55 -23.44
CA TYR A 578 -23.01 1.92 -24.62
C TYR A 578 -21.90 1.35 -25.52
N ASN A 579 -22.22 0.29 -26.25
CA ASN A 579 -21.39 -0.30 -27.30
C ASN A 579 -22.22 -0.41 -28.57
N ASN A 580 -22.71 0.77 -29.08
CA ASN A 580 -23.57 0.85 -30.26
C ASN A 580 -22.76 0.73 -31.55
N ILE A 581 -23.32 0.06 -32.53
CA ILE A 581 -22.78 -0.01 -33.90
C ILE A 581 -23.64 0.90 -34.75
N THR A 582 -23.48 2.23 -34.56
CA THR A 582 -24.34 3.22 -35.17
C THR A 582 -23.98 3.42 -36.65
N CYS A 583 -24.95 3.24 -37.53
CA CYS A 583 -24.81 3.47 -38.97
C CYS A 583 -24.63 4.95 -39.28
N ALA A 584 -23.60 5.29 -40.06
CA ALA A 584 -23.39 6.63 -40.61
C ALA A 584 -23.88 6.71 -42.07
N SER A 585 -23.88 5.60 -42.79
CA SER A 585 -24.35 5.45 -44.18
C SER A 585 -24.93 4.05 -44.39
N PRO A 586 -25.76 3.82 -45.40
CA PRO A 586 -26.40 4.82 -46.26
C PRO A 586 -27.43 5.70 -45.50
N PRO A 587 -27.91 6.83 -46.07
CA PRO A 587 -28.77 7.82 -45.39
C PRO A 587 -30.07 7.22 -44.80
N GLU A 588 -30.60 6.18 -45.41
CA GLU A 588 -31.89 5.55 -45.05
C GLU A 588 -31.82 4.86 -43.68
N VAL A 589 -30.65 4.48 -43.25
CA VAL A 589 -30.40 3.76 -41.96
C VAL A 589 -29.48 4.54 -41.01
N ALA A 590 -29.12 5.78 -41.38
CA ALA A 590 -28.27 6.61 -40.55
C ALA A 590 -28.86 6.82 -39.16
N GLY A 591 -28.06 6.64 -38.12
CA GLY A 591 -28.46 6.73 -36.71
C GLY A 591 -29.03 5.46 -36.10
N LEU A 592 -29.36 4.43 -36.91
CA LEU A 592 -29.77 3.12 -36.39
C LEU A 592 -28.59 2.27 -35.97
N ASP A 593 -28.83 1.36 -35.04
CA ASP A 593 -27.82 0.34 -34.71
C ASP A 593 -27.84 -0.79 -35.74
N LEU A 594 -26.67 -1.22 -36.22
CA LEU A 594 -26.51 -2.26 -37.23
C LEU A 594 -27.28 -3.55 -36.88
N ARG A 595 -27.37 -3.89 -35.61
CA ARG A 595 -28.07 -5.10 -35.09
C ARG A 595 -29.58 -5.00 -35.22
N ASP A 596 -30.14 -3.80 -35.41
CA ASP A 596 -31.57 -3.59 -35.57
C ASP A 596 -32.01 -3.63 -37.03
N LEU A 597 -31.07 -3.71 -37.99
CA LEU A 597 -31.36 -3.83 -39.41
C LEU A 597 -31.83 -5.23 -39.79
N GLY A 598 -32.95 -5.32 -40.48
CA GLY A 598 -33.52 -6.58 -40.93
C GLY A 598 -32.76 -7.23 -42.09
N GLU A 599 -33.01 -8.55 -42.34
CA GLU A 599 -32.45 -9.29 -43.47
C GLU A 599 -32.74 -8.65 -44.84
N ALA A 600 -33.94 -8.03 -45.01
CA ALA A 600 -34.34 -7.36 -46.24
C ALA A 600 -33.39 -6.25 -46.66
N HIS A 601 -32.75 -5.55 -45.71
CA HIS A 601 -31.76 -4.51 -45.99
C HIS A 601 -30.51 -5.06 -46.70
N PHE A 602 -30.15 -6.30 -46.39
CA PHE A 602 -28.98 -7.01 -46.94
C PHE A 602 -29.33 -7.99 -48.05
N ALA A 603 -30.59 -8.00 -48.50
CA ALA A 603 -31.05 -8.92 -49.58
C ALA A 603 -30.27 -8.77 -50.90
N PRO A 604 -29.79 -7.57 -51.28
CA PRO A 604 -28.95 -7.39 -52.47
C PRO A 604 -27.54 -7.97 -52.34
N CYS A 605 -27.14 -8.34 -51.15
CA CYS A 605 -25.78 -8.83 -50.83
C CYS A 605 -25.70 -10.34 -50.91
#